data_a8861ad2db362913517160afe370cd2e
#
_entry.id   a8861ad2db362913517160afe370cd2e
#
_cell.length_a   1.000
_cell.length_b   1.000
_cell.length_c   1.000
_cell.angle_alpha   90.00
_cell.angle_beta   90.00
_cell.angle_gamma   90.00
#
_symmetry.space_group_name_H-M   'P 1'
#
loop_
_entity.id
_entity.type
_entity.pdbx_description
1 polymer ?
#
loop_
_entity_poly.entity_id
_entity_poly.type
_entity_poly.pdbx_seq_one_letter_code
_entity_poly.pdbx_strand_id
1 'polypeptide(L)'
;MWNDILKNWNSNSNININEINEIYNIKSNLENLVPSNFMLTEESPKDLTPSDNTIKLWSHQEAMLYRIREIEKVGFLCKTQHTEASIARYMDKKEAPKSYDVCLGVMNDPPGSGKTYAILTHIRTDLNPGPTIIIVPQNIYGQWRESIETIFKGQISKCKFSASYADIMNMYGNPNYITRYKVILLLDSFAEAYLKVLNDNELGVCRIIIDEIDIMDKFVCSSVQTKFVWLMSASYKDQKQLGPYYIGDHTKVICKCDMEFVKKSLNLPEVNSRTIECNDDHIQLFTNIVDDKQMKALNAGDHNILNRIMNKSGLITPILYKDFVNKYTEYLLQKADLLPEAEKELERFIITDELTEKEYNILRDRVTLLNKFKHNALLLSERLQIVTDTFLNSCKETHLEGEFIEKMESDKTSKWLIFNDNGNVLIRYQELLLKRGVKAVMLDGGNQKLIAKTLKDYKDGDVQVLLLNSMIEGAGMNLENTTHLLFMHKTEEKFIEQVMGRAQRFGRKESLNAIMLFNKNE
;
A
#
# COMPACT_ATOMS: atom_id res chain seq x y z
N MET A 1 22.90 -27.89 -14.41
CA MET A 1 23.20 -26.47 -14.12
C MET A 1 23.15 -26.13 -12.63
N TRP A 2 22.02 -26.31 -11.88
CA TRP A 2 21.99 -26.08 -10.43
C TRP A 2 22.87 -27.06 -9.63
N ASN A 3 22.85 -28.34 -9.96
CA ASN A 3 23.76 -29.32 -9.37
C ASN A 3 25.24 -29.02 -9.67
N ASP A 4 25.53 -28.35 -10.77
CA ASP A 4 26.89 -27.95 -11.13
C ASP A 4 27.28 -26.67 -10.38
N ILE A 5 26.35 -25.76 -10.11
CA ILE A 5 26.55 -24.56 -9.27
C ILE A 5 26.75 -24.97 -7.80
N LEU A 6 25.95 -25.91 -7.28
CA LEU A 6 26.12 -26.42 -5.92
C LEU A 6 27.41 -27.25 -5.76
N LYS A 7 27.83 -27.98 -6.77
CA LYS A 7 29.14 -28.69 -6.77
C LYS A 7 30.31 -27.70 -6.82
N ASN A 8 30.18 -26.63 -7.61
CA ASN A 8 31.20 -25.56 -7.70
C ASN A 8 31.22 -24.69 -6.43
N TRP A 9 30.08 -24.52 -5.74
CA TRP A 9 30.02 -23.80 -4.46
C TRP A 9 30.77 -24.53 -3.35
N ASN A 10 30.70 -25.86 -3.32
CA ASN A 10 31.42 -26.66 -2.32
C ASN A 10 32.93 -26.81 -2.63
N SER A 11 33.40 -26.42 -3.83
CA SER A 11 34.79 -26.58 -4.26
C SER A 11 35.57 -25.27 -4.45
N ASN A 12 34.91 -24.08 -4.48
CA ASN A 12 35.63 -22.81 -4.68
C ASN A 12 34.98 -21.65 -3.90
N SER A 13 35.70 -21.16 -2.90
CA SER A 13 35.35 -20.01 -2.05
C SER A 13 35.47 -18.63 -2.75
N ASN A 14 35.52 -18.57 -4.08
CA ASN A 14 35.61 -17.35 -4.86
C ASN A 14 34.46 -17.23 -5.87
N ILE A 15 33.22 -17.08 -5.36
CA ILE A 15 32.15 -16.54 -6.20
C ILE A 15 32.41 -15.04 -6.31
N ASN A 16 32.57 -14.58 -7.55
CA ASN A 16 32.86 -13.20 -7.86
C ASN A 16 31.64 -12.34 -7.49
N ILE A 17 31.75 -11.61 -6.38
CA ILE A 17 30.75 -10.64 -5.91
C ILE A 17 30.33 -9.66 -7.03
N ASN A 18 31.19 -9.45 -8.03
CA ASN A 18 30.90 -8.61 -9.19
C ASN A 18 29.88 -9.25 -10.13
N GLU A 19 29.82 -10.58 -10.31
CA GLU A 19 28.77 -11.24 -11.10
C GLU A 19 27.40 -11.15 -10.39
N ILE A 20 27.39 -11.25 -9.07
CA ILE A 20 26.17 -11.02 -8.26
C ILE A 20 25.79 -9.54 -8.34
N ASN A 21 26.74 -8.63 -8.29
CA ASN A 21 26.51 -7.19 -8.43
C ASN A 21 26.13 -6.79 -9.87
N GLU A 22 26.61 -7.46 -10.91
CA GLU A 22 26.09 -7.25 -12.28
C GLU A 22 24.64 -7.70 -12.41
N ILE A 23 24.27 -8.83 -11.83
CA ILE A 23 22.87 -9.26 -11.76
C ILE A 23 22.04 -8.26 -10.90
N TYR A 24 22.64 -7.66 -9.87
CA TYR A 24 22.00 -6.62 -9.05
C TYR A 24 21.99 -5.24 -9.72
N ASN A 25 23.00 -4.85 -10.51
CA ASN A 25 23.06 -3.57 -11.22
C ASN A 25 22.17 -3.50 -12.48
N ILE A 26 21.85 -4.63 -13.09
CA ILE A 26 20.75 -4.72 -14.06
C ILE A 26 19.42 -4.32 -13.42
N LYS A 27 19.30 -4.38 -12.08
CA LYS A 27 18.11 -4.01 -11.31
C LYS A 27 17.83 -2.51 -11.20
N SER A 28 18.82 -1.63 -11.30
CA SER A 28 18.63 -0.20 -11.05
C SER A 28 18.12 0.60 -12.26
N ASN A 29 18.16 0.04 -13.48
CA ASN A 29 17.76 0.72 -14.70
C ASN A 29 16.37 0.32 -15.22
N LEU A 30 15.58 -0.41 -14.42
CA LEU A 30 14.28 -0.96 -14.83
C LEU A 30 13.07 -0.13 -14.32
N GLU A 31 13.24 1.17 -14.15
CA GLU A 31 12.19 2.06 -13.62
C GLU A 31 10.98 2.31 -14.56
N ASN A 32 11.06 1.86 -15.84
CA ASN A 32 9.95 1.97 -16.80
C ASN A 32 9.63 0.62 -17.45
N LEU A 33 9.02 -0.29 -16.70
CA LEU A 33 9.05 -1.72 -16.98
C LEU A 33 8.00 -2.26 -17.95
N VAL A 34 7.00 -1.51 -18.33
CA VAL A 34 6.05 -1.93 -19.35
C VAL A 34 6.04 -0.89 -20.46
N PRO A 35 6.74 -1.12 -21.56
CA PRO A 35 6.64 -0.24 -22.73
C PRO A 35 5.17 -0.09 -23.14
N SER A 36 4.78 1.10 -23.55
CA SER A 36 3.41 1.42 -23.96
C SER A 36 2.85 0.50 -25.06
N ASN A 37 3.73 -0.09 -25.87
CA ASN A 37 3.38 -1.04 -26.92
C ASN A 37 2.94 -2.44 -26.44
N PHE A 38 3.05 -2.74 -25.14
CA PHE A 38 2.58 -4.00 -24.55
C PHE A 38 1.27 -3.89 -23.78
N MET A 39 0.69 -2.69 -23.73
CA MET A 39 -0.62 -2.51 -23.14
C MET A 39 -1.72 -3.01 -24.08
N LEU A 40 -2.70 -3.69 -23.49
CA LEU A 40 -3.91 -4.07 -24.22
C LEU A 40 -4.75 -2.83 -24.51
N THR A 41 -5.14 -2.70 -25.76
CA THR A 41 -5.92 -1.56 -26.28
C THR A 41 -7.25 -2.05 -26.87
N GLU A 42 -8.06 -1.12 -27.36
CA GLU A 42 -9.32 -1.47 -28.04
C GLU A 42 -9.13 -2.40 -29.25
N GLU A 43 -7.97 -2.32 -29.89
CA GLU A 43 -7.61 -3.11 -31.06
C GLU A 43 -7.02 -4.49 -30.72
N SER A 44 -6.72 -4.74 -29.43
CA SER A 44 -6.17 -6.00 -28.98
C SER A 44 -7.14 -7.16 -29.22
N PRO A 45 -6.63 -8.38 -29.52
CA PRO A 45 -7.45 -9.57 -29.66
C PRO A 45 -8.30 -9.81 -28.38
N LYS A 46 -9.50 -10.32 -28.57
CA LYS A 46 -10.46 -10.55 -27.49
C LYS A 46 -11.02 -11.95 -27.57
N ASP A 47 -11.16 -12.60 -26.43
CA ASP A 47 -11.97 -13.79 -26.28
C ASP A 47 -13.36 -13.40 -25.79
N LEU A 48 -14.37 -13.71 -26.59
CA LEU A 48 -15.75 -13.43 -26.23
C LEU A 48 -16.12 -14.10 -24.91
N THR A 49 -16.94 -13.42 -24.15
CA THR A 49 -17.51 -13.98 -22.91
C THR A 49 -18.23 -15.30 -23.21
N PRO A 50 -17.85 -16.41 -22.56
CA PRO A 50 -18.51 -17.68 -22.76
C PRO A 50 -20.02 -17.60 -22.47
N SER A 51 -20.84 -18.27 -23.29
CA SER A 51 -22.31 -18.21 -23.19
C SER A 51 -22.85 -18.78 -21.88
N ASP A 52 -22.10 -19.68 -21.24
CA ASP A 52 -22.44 -20.28 -19.94
C ASP A 52 -21.97 -19.43 -18.73
N ASN A 53 -21.33 -18.28 -19.00
CA ASN A 53 -20.89 -17.38 -17.97
C ASN A 53 -22.06 -16.63 -17.35
N THR A 54 -22.03 -16.45 -16.03
CA THR A 54 -23.11 -15.75 -15.29
C THR A 54 -23.01 -14.23 -15.44
N ILE A 55 -21.85 -13.72 -15.83
CA ILE A 55 -21.58 -12.31 -16.06
C ILE A 55 -20.95 -12.13 -17.43
N LYS A 56 -21.46 -11.16 -18.19
CA LYS A 56 -20.82 -10.71 -19.42
C LYS A 56 -19.60 -9.87 -19.08
N LEU A 57 -18.45 -10.23 -19.62
CA LEU A 57 -17.23 -9.45 -19.49
C LEU A 57 -17.29 -8.17 -20.33
N TRP A 58 -16.58 -7.16 -19.88
CA TRP A 58 -16.36 -5.93 -20.64
C TRP A 58 -15.27 -6.12 -21.68
N SER A 59 -15.24 -5.27 -22.71
CA SER A 59 -14.31 -5.38 -23.84
C SER A 59 -12.83 -5.49 -23.42
N HIS A 60 -12.40 -4.71 -22.43
CA HIS A 60 -11.04 -4.83 -21.89
C HIS A 60 -10.81 -6.14 -21.12
N GLN A 61 -11.83 -6.66 -20.42
CA GLN A 61 -11.74 -7.95 -19.71
C GLN A 61 -11.71 -9.14 -20.70
N GLU A 62 -12.38 -9.01 -21.83
CA GLU A 62 -12.31 -9.99 -22.92
C GLU A 62 -10.91 -9.99 -23.56
N ALA A 63 -10.26 -8.82 -23.68
CA ALA A 63 -8.87 -8.72 -24.09
C ALA A 63 -7.90 -9.31 -23.04
N MET A 64 -8.16 -9.06 -21.73
CA MET A 64 -7.42 -9.73 -20.66
C MET A 64 -7.57 -11.26 -20.74
N LEU A 65 -8.79 -11.76 -20.94
CA LEU A 65 -9.06 -13.19 -21.04
C LEU A 65 -8.26 -13.84 -22.17
N TYR A 66 -8.24 -13.22 -23.34
CA TYR A 66 -7.41 -13.65 -24.46
C TYR A 66 -5.93 -13.70 -24.07
N ARG A 67 -5.42 -12.62 -23.47
CA ARG A 67 -4.01 -12.51 -23.08
C ARG A 67 -3.61 -13.51 -22.01
N ILE A 68 -4.46 -13.75 -21.00
CA ILE A 68 -4.25 -14.77 -19.97
C ILE A 68 -4.07 -16.15 -20.62
N ARG A 69 -4.95 -16.51 -21.54
CA ARG A 69 -4.90 -17.79 -22.26
C ARG A 69 -3.65 -17.92 -23.13
N GLU A 70 -3.25 -16.84 -23.79
CA GLU A 70 -2.03 -16.79 -24.58
C GLU A 70 -0.78 -17.02 -23.71
N ILE A 71 -0.68 -16.31 -22.59
CA ILE A 71 0.44 -16.45 -21.64
C ILE A 71 0.52 -17.88 -21.10
N GLU A 72 -0.59 -18.48 -20.69
CA GLU A 72 -0.60 -19.86 -20.21
C GLU A 72 -0.28 -20.89 -21.28
N LYS A 73 -0.73 -20.65 -22.53
CA LYS A 73 -0.44 -21.54 -23.66
C LYS A 73 1.04 -21.55 -24.03
N VAL A 74 1.70 -20.40 -23.99
CA VAL A 74 3.13 -20.28 -24.30
C VAL A 74 3.98 -20.82 -23.15
N GLY A 75 3.61 -20.57 -21.92
CA GLY A 75 4.26 -21.12 -20.72
C GLY A 75 5.70 -20.69 -20.57
N PHE A 76 5.95 -19.42 -20.18
CA PHE A 76 7.31 -18.96 -19.90
C PHE A 76 7.80 -19.51 -18.57
N LEU A 77 8.85 -20.33 -18.62
CA LEU A 77 9.52 -20.88 -17.45
C LEU A 77 10.33 -19.79 -16.75
N CYS A 78 10.05 -19.60 -15.47
CA CYS A 78 10.80 -18.74 -14.56
C CYS A 78 11.66 -19.58 -13.66
N LYS A 79 12.91 -19.15 -13.47
CA LYS A 79 13.80 -19.73 -12.46
C LYS A 79 13.50 -19.07 -11.12
N THR A 80 13.25 -19.89 -10.10
CA THR A 80 13.13 -19.37 -8.74
C THR A 80 14.53 -19.06 -8.20
N GLN A 81 14.74 -17.84 -7.73
CA GLN A 81 15.94 -17.48 -6.97
C GLN A 81 15.62 -17.58 -5.49
N HIS A 82 16.36 -18.40 -4.77
CA HIS A 82 16.31 -18.41 -3.31
C HIS A 82 17.06 -17.18 -2.77
N THR A 83 16.42 -16.41 -1.89
CA THR A 83 17.12 -15.33 -1.18
C THR A 83 18.10 -15.94 -0.18
N GLU A 84 19.20 -15.23 0.15
CA GLU A 84 20.18 -15.68 1.16
C GLU A 84 19.51 -16.08 2.49
N ALA A 85 18.46 -15.37 2.89
CA ALA A 85 17.70 -15.66 4.09
C ALA A 85 16.91 -16.99 3.99
N SER A 86 16.41 -17.36 2.80
CA SER A 86 15.76 -18.65 2.59
C SER A 86 16.78 -19.77 2.53
N ILE A 87 17.94 -19.56 1.90
CA ILE A 87 19.05 -20.50 1.85
C ILE A 87 19.56 -20.78 3.27
N ALA A 88 19.78 -19.75 4.09
CA ALA A 88 20.25 -19.91 5.48
C ALA A 88 19.29 -20.75 6.34
N ARG A 89 17.97 -20.57 6.18
CA ARG A 89 16.95 -21.37 6.89
C ARG A 89 16.97 -22.86 6.50
N TYR A 90 17.38 -23.19 5.28
CA TYR A 90 17.45 -24.55 4.78
C TYR A 90 18.79 -25.22 5.06
N MET A 91 19.88 -24.46 5.16
CA MET A 91 21.21 -25.02 5.53
C MET A 91 21.22 -25.69 6.91
N ASP A 92 20.41 -25.18 7.86
CA ASP A 92 20.26 -25.79 9.18
C ASP A 92 19.52 -27.15 9.15
N LYS A 93 18.82 -27.50 8.07
CA LYS A 93 17.97 -28.71 7.99
C LYS A 93 18.51 -29.86 7.13
N LYS A 94 19.74 -29.79 6.63
CA LYS A 94 20.42 -30.84 5.81
C LYS A 94 19.68 -31.32 4.53
N GLU A 95 18.54 -30.74 4.17
CA GLU A 95 17.81 -31.08 2.94
C GLU A 95 17.76 -29.84 2.05
N ALA A 96 18.27 -29.94 0.81
CA ALA A 96 18.13 -28.90 -0.19
C ALA A 96 16.64 -28.73 -0.54
N PRO A 97 16.10 -27.49 -0.59
CA PRO A 97 14.71 -27.28 -1.00
C PRO A 97 14.50 -27.81 -2.41
N LYS A 98 13.44 -28.58 -2.61
CA LYS A 98 13.00 -28.95 -3.97
C LYS A 98 12.59 -27.67 -4.68
N SER A 99 13.33 -27.25 -5.70
CA SER A 99 12.94 -26.13 -6.56
C SER A 99 12.25 -26.67 -7.80
N TYR A 100 11.08 -26.12 -8.10
CA TYR A 100 10.36 -26.44 -9.33
C TYR A 100 10.43 -25.24 -10.29
N ASP A 101 10.68 -25.52 -11.57
CA ASP A 101 10.49 -24.51 -12.61
C ASP A 101 8.99 -24.26 -12.76
N VAL A 102 8.57 -22.99 -12.65
CA VAL A 102 7.17 -22.61 -12.77
C VAL A 102 6.96 -21.66 -13.95
N CYS A 103 5.84 -21.81 -14.65
CA CYS A 103 5.41 -20.83 -15.61
C CYS A 103 4.74 -19.66 -14.86
N LEU A 104 5.06 -18.43 -15.25
CA LEU A 104 4.62 -17.22 -14.56
C LEU A 104 3.83 -16.28 -15.47
N GLY A 105 2.78 -15.67 -14.92
CA GLY A 105 2.09 -14.53 -15.48
C GLY A 105 1.91 -13.42 -14.43
N VAL A 106 1.86 -12.18 -14.88
CA VAL A 106 1.69 -11.00 -14.05
C VAL A 106 0.49 -10.20 -14.54
N MET A 107 -0.52 -9.98 -13.70
CA MET A 107 -1.64 -9.08 -13.98
C MET A 107 -1.40 -7.74 -13.27
N ASN A 108 -1.17 -6.68 -14.05
CA ASN A 108 -0.81 -5.36 -13.54
C ASN A 108 -1.80 -4.27 -14.01
N ASP A 109 -3.07 -4.55 -13.88
CA ASP A 109 -4.11 -3.56 -14.16
C ASP A 109 -4.46 -2.75 -12.92
N PRO A 110 -4.94 -1.51 -13.08
CA PRO A 110 -5.32 -0.66 -11.96
C PRO A 110 -6.46 -1.26 -11.13
N PRO A 111 -6.65 -0.78 -9.89
CA PRO A 111 -7.78 -1.16 -9.07
C PRO A 111 -9.10 -0.86 -9.80
N GLY A 112 -10.08 -1.76 -9.69
CA GLY A 112 -11.38 -1.57 -10.32
C GLY A 112 -11.49 -1.99 -11.79
N SER A 113 -10.40 -2.38 -12.46
CA SER A 113 -10.43 -2.89 -13.84
C SER A 113 -11.12 -4.26 -13.99
N GLY A 114 -11.37 -4.96 -12.88
CA GLY A 114 -12.04 -6.27 -12.91
C GLY A 114 -11.13 -7.44 -13.24
N LYS A 115 -9.83 -7.35 -12.93
CA LYS A 115 -8.86 -8.47 -13.00
C LYS A 115 -9.43 -9.78 -12.47
N THR A 116 -10.06 -9.72 -11.31
CA THR A 116 -10.68 -10.86 -10.62
C THR A 116 -11.70 -11.57 -11.51
N TYR A 117 -12.55 -10.82 -12.22
CA TYR A 117 -13.56 -11.43 -13.10
C TYR A 117 -12.95 -12.08 -14.35
N ALA A 118 -11.92 -11.48 -14.93
CA ALA A 118 -11.22 -12.05 -16.09
C ALA A 118 -10.53 -13.38 -15.73
N ILE A 119 -9.76 -13.41 -14.64
CA ILE A 119 -9.06 -14.62 -14.22
C ILE A 119 -10.01 -15.72 -13.72
N LEU A 120 -11.08 -15.39 -12.99
CA LEU A 120 -12.08 -16.35 -12.56
C LEU A 120 -12.88 -16.93 -13.74
N THR A 121 -13.17 -16.12 -14.77
CA THR A 121 -13.79 -16.61 -16.01
C THR A 121 -12.86 -17.57 -16.73
N HIS A 122 -11.55 -17.25 -16.80
CA HIS A 122 -10.57 -18.18 -17.36
C HIS A 122 -10.57 -19.51 -16.59
N ILE A 123 -10.48 -19.49 -15.26
CA ILE A 123 -10.50 -20.72 -14.45
C ILE A 123 -11.77 -21.51 -14.67
N ARG A 124 -12.94 -20.82 -14.70
CA ARG A 124 -14.24 -21.49 -14.88
C ARG A 124 -14.33 -22.24 -16.21
N THR A 125 -13.83 -21.62 -17.27
CA THR A 125 -13.93 -22.13 -18.64
C THR A 125 -12.77 -23.02 -19.07
N ASP A 126 -11.71 -23.09 -18.26
CA ASP A 126 -10.58 -23.97 -18.53
C ASP A 126 -10.98 -25.45 -18.35
N LEU A 127 -10.63 -26.23 -19.35
CA LEU A 127 -10.89 -27.67 -19.39
C LEU A 127 -9.88 -28.48 -18.57
N ASN A 128 -8.80 -27.85 -18.08
CA ASN A 128 -7.82 -28.52 -17.24
C ASN A 128 -8.40 -28.89 -15.89
N PRO A 129 -8.32 -30.17 -15.47
CA PRO A 129 -9.05 -30.67 -14.33
C PRO A 129 -8.40 -30.39 -12.96
N GLY A 130 -7.26 -29.67 -12.91
CA GLY A 130 -6.52 -29.48 -11.65
C GLY A 130 -7.05 -28.33 -10.78
N PRO A 131 -6.84 -28.39 -9.45
CA PRO A 131 -7.23 -27.31 -8.54
C PRO A 131 -6.43 -26.04 -8.79
N THR A 132 -7.10 -24.90 -8.65
CA THR A 132 -6.48 -23.56 -8.59
C THR A 132 -6.55 -23.06 -7.17
N ILE A 133 -5.40 -22.70 -6.59
CA ILE A 133 -5.32 -22.05 -5.27
C ILE A 133 -5.23 -20.55 -5.48
N ILE A 134 -6.08 -19.80 -4.80
CA ILE A 134 -6.09 -18.34 -4.82
C ILE A 134 -5.73 -17.87 -3.42
N ILE A 135 -4.64 -17.14 -3.28
CA ILE A 135 -4.12 -16.65 -2.02
C ILE A 135 -4.31 -15.15 -1.99
N VAL A 136 -4.97 -14.68 -0.95
CA VAL A 136 -5.34 -13.28 -0.79
C VAL A 136 -5.16 -12.81 0.65
N PRO A 137 -4.81 -11.54 0.87
CA PRO A 137 -4.81 -10.98 2.21
C PRO A 137 -6.22 -10.85 2.77
N GLN A 138 -6.30 -10.74 4.11
CA GLN A 138 -7.53 -10.74 4.88
C GLN A 138 -8.56 -9.69 4.41
N ASN A 139 -8.10 -8.52 4.03
CA ASN A 139 -8.95 -7.36 3.67
C ASN A 139 -9.73 -7.54 2.35
N ILE A 140 -9.23 -8.35 1.40
CA ILE A 140 -9.91 -8.61 0.13
C ILE A 140 -10.56 -10.00 0.04
N TYR A 141 -10.41 -10.83 1.08
CA TYR A 141 -10.96 -12.20 1.10
C TYR A 141 -12.46 -12.23 0.84
N GLY A 142 -13.22 -11.32 1.48
CA GLY A 142 -14.67 -11.22 1.27
C GLY A 142 -15.05 -10.89 -0.16
N GLN A 143 -14.34 -9.95 -0.80
CA GLN A 143 -14.57 -9.57 -2.19
C GLN A 143 -14.28 -10.72 -3.17
N TRP A 144 -13.17 -11.45 -2.95
CA TRP A 144 -12.86 -12.64 -3.76
C TRP A 144 -13.92 -13.72 -3.61
N ARG A 145 -14.39 -13.95 -2.38
CA ARG A 145 -15.46 -14.91 -2.11
C ARG A 145 -16.74 -14.56 -2.88
N GLU A 146 -17.21 -13.32 -2.80
CA GLU A 146 -18.38 -12.84 -3.56
C GLU A 146 -18.19 -13.01 -5.07
N SER A 147 -17.00 -12.69 -5.59
CA SER A 147 -16.68 -12.82 -7.01
C SER A 147 -16.70 -14.29 -7.45
N ILE A 148 -16.17 -15.20 -6.63
CA ILE A 148 -16.22 -16.66 -6.88
C ILE A 148 -17.67 -17.15 -6.84
N GLU A 149 -18.44 -16.79 -5.80
CA GLU A 149 -19.85 -17.18 -5.68
C GLU A 149 -20.67 -16.71 -6.89
N THR A 150 -20.35 -15.53 -7.42
CA THR A 150 -21.01 -14.97 -8.60
C THR A 150 -20.62 -15.68 -9.89
N ILE A 151 -19.33 -15.83 -10.16
CA ILE A 151 -18.82 -16.44 -11.41
C ILE A 151 -19.11 -17.94 -11.43
N PHE A 152 -18.99 -18.64 -10.30
CA PHE A 152 -19.25 -20.08 -10.19
C PHE A 152 -20.67 -20.42 -9.76
N LYS A 153 -21.63 -19.51 -9.94
CA LYS A 153 -23.04 -19.79 -9.69
C LYS A 153 -23.47 -21.09 -10.40
N GLY A 154 -24.09 -22.02 -9.65
CA GLY A 154 -24.40 -23.37 -10.13
C GLY A 154 -23.26 -24.40 -10.06
N GLN A 155 -22.03 -23.96 -9.77
CA GLN A 155 -20.84 -24.81 -9.58
C GLN A 155 -20.13 -24.53 -8.25
N ILE A 156 -20.78 -23.87 -7.31
CA ILE A 156 -20.16 -23.44 -6.04
C ILE A 156 -19.69 -24.63 -5.19
N SER A 157 -20.25 -25.81 -5.35
CA SER A 157 -19.80 -27.06 -4.72
C SER A 157 -18.39 -27.47 -5.14
N LYS A 158 -17.89 -26.94 -6.26
CA LYS A 158 -16.51 -27.10 -6.74
C LYS A 158 -15.56 -26.05 -6.18
N CYS A 159 -16.03 -25.15 -5.31
CA CYS A 159 -15.23 -24.11 -4.70
C CYS A 159 -15.09 -24.36 -3.19
N LYS A 160 -13.89 -24.16 -2.64
CA LYS A 160 -13.61 -24.26 -1.21
C LYS A 160 -13.14 -22.90 -0.70
N PHE A 161 -13.69 -22.51 0.41
CA PHE A 161 -13.28 -21.29 1.13
C PHE A 161 -12.55 -21.71 2.40
N SER A 162 -11.23 -21.53 2.44
CA SER A 162 -10.37 -21.93 3.54
C SER A 162 -9.86 -20.70 4.29
N ALA A 163 -10.38 -20.51 5.49
CA ALA A 163 -10.04 -19.40 6.38
C ALA A 163 -9.78 -19.88 7.81
N SER A 164 -9.46 -21.19 8.01
CA SER A 164 -9.26 -21.75 9.34
C SER A 164 -8.20 -22.84 9.36
N TYR A 165 -7.57 -23.00 10.51
CA TYR A 165 -6.62 -24.08 10.75
C TYR A 165 -7.27 -25.48 10.65
N ALA A 166 -8.57 -25.60 10.94
CA ALA A 166 -9.29 -26.85 10.80
C ALA A 166 -9.31 -27.37 9.35
N ASP A 167 -9.35 -26.47 8.37
CA ASP A 167 -9.28 -26.84 6.94
C ASP A 167 -7.93 -27.47 6.59
N ILE A 168 -6.85 -26.98 7.17
CA ILE A 168 -5.49 -27.51 6.99
C ILE A 168 -5.39 -28.91 7.61
N MET A 169 -5.92 -29.10 8.82
CA MET A 169 -5.91 -30.39 9.49
C MET A 169 -6.74 -31.44 8.74
N ASN A 170 -7.85 -31.04 8.13
CA ASN A 170 -8.65 -31.93 7.29
C ASN A 170 -7.87 -32.42 6.04
N MET A 171 -6.99 -31.58 5.50
CA MET A 171 -6.11 -31.94 4.40
C MET A 171 -5.04 -32.97 4.81
N TYR A 172 -4.45 -32.83 6.00
CA TYR A 172 -3.49 -33.81 6.51
C TYR A 172 -4.13 -35.22 6.63
N GLY A 173 -5.40 -35.27 7.07
CA GLY A 173 -6.13 -36.53 7.20
C GLY A 173 -6.57 -37.15 5.86
N ASN A 174 -6.72 -36.33 4.81
CA ASN A 174 -7.14 -36.79 3.49
C ASN A 174 -6.53 -35.91 2.38
N PRO A 175 -5.31 -36.21 1.93
CA PRO A 175 -4.61 -35.41 0.92
C PRO A 175 -5.38 -35.25 -0.40
N ASN A 176 -6.12 -36.26 -0.81
CA ASN A 176 -6.93 -36.20 -2.04
C ASN A 176 -8.17 -35.30 -1.93
N TYR A 177 -8.39 -34.72 -0.75
CA TYR A 177 -9.51 -33.80 -0.52
C TYR A 177 -9.49 -32.59 -1.46
N ILE A 178 -8.29 -32.06 -1.78
CA ILE A 178 -8.12 -30.89 -2.64
C ILE A 178 -8.53 -31.14 -4.09
N THR A 179 -8.38 -32.36 -4.62
CA THR A 179 -8.69 -32.69 -6.02
C THR A 179 -10.18 -32.61 -6.35
N ARG A 180 -11.02 -32.55 -5.32
CA ARG A 180 -12.48 -32.39 -5.46
C ARG A 180 -12.88 -30.96 -5.85
N TYR A 181 -11.97 -29.98 -5.62
CA TYR A 181 -12.28 -28.58 -5.85
C TYR A 181 -11.56 -28.05 -7.08
N LYS A 182 -12.23 -27.21 -7.83
CA LYS A 182 -11.68 -26.47 -8.97
C LYS A 182 -11.00 -25.19 -8.48
N VAL A 183 -11.57 -24.55 -7.45
CA VAL A 183 -11.07 -23.32 -6.82
C VAL A 183 -10.96 -23.49 -5.32
N ILE A 184 -9.84 -23.08 -4.76
CA ILE A 184 -9.62 -23.00 -3.31
C ILE A 184 -9.17 -21.59 -2.98
N LEU A 185 -10.02 -20.82 -2.30
CA LEU A 185 -9.67 -19.50 -1.80
C LEU A 185 -9.06 -19.62 -0.42
N LEU A 186 -7.87 -19.08 -0.25
CA LEU A 186 -7.04 -19.23 0.94
C LEU A 186 -6.58 -17.86 1.44
N LEU A 187 -6.61 -17.66 2.75
CA LEU A 187 -5.99 -16.51 3.39
C LEU A 187 -4.46 -16.67 3.38
N ASP A 188 -3.75 -15.55 3.18
CA ASP A 188 -2.28 -15.45 3.22
C ASP A 188 -1.68 -16.02 4.52
N SER A 189 -2.32 -15.73 5.66
CA SER A 189 -1.90 -16.21 6.98
C SER A 189 -1.88 -17.74 7.12
N PHE A 190 -2.61 -18.46 6.28
CA PHE A 190 -2.64 -19.92 6.24
C PHE A 190 -1.88 -20.51 5.04
N ALA A 191 -1.39 -19.67 4.14
CA ALA A 191 -0.80 -20.12 2.88
C ALA A 191 0.42 -21.01 3.08
N GLU A 192 1.36 -20.62 3.95
CA GLU A 192 2.58 -21.40 4.21
C GLU A 192 2.27 -22.80 4.72
N ALA A 193 1.36 -22.90 5.70
CA ALA A 193 0.97 -24.19 6.25
C ALA A 193 0.24 -25.06 5.21
N TYR A 194 -0.64 -24.46 4.40
CA TYR A 194 -1.37 -25.15 3.36
C TYR A 194 -0.46 -25.69 2.26
N LEU A 195 0.47 -24.86 1.77
CA LEU A 195 1.44 -25.25 0.74
C LEU A 195 2.42 -26.32 1.25
N LYS A 196 2.78 -26.27 2.54
CA LYS A 196 3.59 -27.31 3.17
C LYS A 196 2.89 -28.67 3.10
N VAL A 197 1.59 -28.72 3.40
CA VAL A 197 0.82 -29.99 3.31
C VAL A 197 0.82 -30.52 1.88
N LEU A 198 0.67 -29.66 0.87
CA LEU A 198 0.75 -30.07 -0.52
C LEU A 198 2.11 -30.66 -0.87
N ASN A 199 3.18 -30.01 -0.43
CA ASN A 199 4.54 -30.45 -0.68
C ASN A 199 4.85 -31.78 0.02
N ASP A 200 4.49 -31.90 1.30
CA ASP A 200 4.74 -33.10 2.11
C ASP A 200 4.01 -34.34 1.55
N ASN A 201 2.90 -34.14 0.84
CA ASN A 201 2.13 -35.20 0.20
C ASN A 201 2.35 -35.30 -1.32
N GLU A 202 3.31 -34.56 -1.89
CA GLU A 202 3.64 -34.52 -3.32
C GLU A 202 2.41 -34.20 -4.23
N LEU A 203 1.50 -33.35 -3.73
CA LEU A 203 0.29 -32.97 -4.43
C LEU A 203 0.53 -31.78 -5.36
N GLY A 204 0.35 -32.00 -6.65
CA GLY A 204 0.41 -30.93 -7.65
C GLY A 204 -0.91 -30.16 -7.77
N VAL A 205 -0.79 -28.87 -8.10
CA VAL A 205 -1.92 -27.99 -8.42
C VAL A 205 -1.79 -27.43 -9.83
N CYS A 206 -2.91 -27.08 -10.45
CA CYS A 206 -2.89 -26.49 -11.78
C CYS A 206 -2.34 -25.06 -11.75
N ARG A 207 -2.85 -24.26 -10.83
CA ARG A 207 -2.48 -22.84 -10.68
C ARG A 207 -2.37 -22.44 -9.24
N ILE A 208 -1.49 -21.46 -9.02
CA ILE A 208 -1.47 -20.65 -7.80
C ILE A 208 -1.63 -19.20 -8.24
N ILE A 209 -2.61 -18.51 -7.67
CA ILE A 209 -2.88 -17.09 -7.91
C ILE A 209 -2.62 -16.34 -6.61
N ILE A 210 -1.83 -15.30 -6.67
CA ILE A 210 -1.47 -14.46 -5.52
C ILE A 210 -1.90 -13.04 -5.84
N ASP A 211 -2.88 -12.52 -5.10
CA ASP A 211 -3.33 -11.14 -5.26
C ASP A 211 -2.71 -10.22 -4.22
N GLU A 212 -2.53 -8.94 -4.56
CA GLU A 212 -1.85 -7.90 -3.78
C GLU A 212 -0.42 -8.33 -3.37
N ILE A 213 0.36 -8.83 -4.33
CA ILE A 213 1.73 -9.36 -4.10
C ILE A 213 2.67 -8.33 -3.46
N ASP A 214 2.41 -7.04 -3.63
CA ASP A 214 3.17 -5.93 -3.08
C ASP A 214 2.99 -5.74 -1.57
N ILE A 215 1.93 -6.31 -1.00
CA ILE A 215 1.65 -6.29 0.45
C ILE A 215 2.17 -7.57 1.13
N MET A 216 2.35 -8.64 0.38
CA MET A 216 2.72 -9.94 0.92
C MET A 216 4.23 -10.11 1.07
N ASP A 217 4.79 -9.79 2.23
CA ASP A 217 6.23 -9.73 2.51
C ASP A 217 6.99 -11.07 2.42
N LYS A 218 6.34 -12.23 2.35
CA LYS A 218 7.02 -13.52 2.64
C LYS A 218 6.59 -14.68 1.76
N PHE A 219 6.09 -14.44 0.56
CA PHE A 219 5.47 -15.53 -0.17
C PHE A 219 6.43 -16.28 -1.08
N VAL A 220 6.60 -17.59 -0.89
CA VAL A 220 7.41 -18.48 -1.72
C VAL A 220 6.59 -19.69 -2.14
N CYS A 221 6.13 -19.75 -3.38
CA CYS A 221 5.48 -20.93 -3.97
C CYS A 221 6.47 -21.97 -4.48
N SER A 222 7.76 -21.80 -4.29
CA SER A 222 8.80 -22.59 -4.93
C SER A 222 8.86 -24.05 -4.48
N SER A 223 8.16 -24.42 -3.41
CA SER A 223 8.15 -25.77 -2.88
C SER A 223 6.98 -26.63 -3.39
N VAL A 224 6.00 -26.06 -4.09
CA VAL A 224 4.81 -26.78 -4.54
C VAL A 224 4.87 -27.02 -6.03
N GLN A 225 4.60 -28.26 -6.44
CA GLN A 225 4.47 -28.60 -7.84
C GLN A 225 3.23 -27.91 -8.43
N THR A 226 3.43 -26.87 -9.24
CA THR A 226 2.37 -26.14 -9.94
C THR A 226 2.73 -25.93 -11.40
N LYS A 227 1.71 -25.95 -12.27
CA LYS A 227 1.93 -25.68 -13.69
C LYS A 227 2.08 -24.20 -13.97
N PHE A 228 1.36 -23.35 -13.23
CA PHE A 228 1.33 -21.92 -13.49
C PHE A 228 1.15 -21.10 -12.20
N VAL A 229 1.85 -19.96 -12.12
CA VAL A 229 1.70 -18.97 -11.04
C VAL A 229 1.26 -17.64 -11.64
N TRP A 230 0.16 -17.09 -11.15
CA TRP A 230 -0.27 -15.74 -11.46
C TRP A 230 -0.02 -14.81 -10.29
N LEU A 231 0.71 -13.74 -10.56
CA LEU A 231 0.94 -12.64 -9.60
C LEU A 231 0.06 -11.46 -10.00
N MET A 232 -0.76 -11.00 -9.07
CA MET A 232 -1.67 -9.88 -9.32
C MET A 232 -1.28 -8.71 -8.41
N SER A 233 -1.18 -7.53 -9.00
CA SER A 233 -0.93 -6.27 -8.30
C SER A 233 -1.43 -5.12 -9.15
N ALA A 234 -2.00 -4.11 -8.52
CA ALA A 234 -2.33 -2.86 -9.19
C ALA A 234 -1.12 -1.92 -9.33
N SER A 235 -0.05 -2.20 -8.62
CA SER A 235 1.09 -1.31 -8.42
C SER A 235 2.44 -1.93 -8.71
N TYR A 236 2.45 -3.00 -9.51
CA TYR A 236 3.70 -3.62 -9.94
C TYR A 236 4.59 -2.61 -10.68
N LYS A 237 5.74 -2.30 -10.12
CA LYS A 237 6.72 -1.37 -10.69
C LYS A 237 8.06 -2.00 -11.00
N ASP A 238 8.48 -2.99 -10.22
CA ASP A 238 9.79 -3.59 -10.38
C ASP A 238 9.82 -5.09 -10.03
N GLN A 239 10.91 -5.73 -10.43
CA GLN A 239 11.11 -7.15 -10.24
C GLN A 239 11.25 -7.56 -8.76
N LYS A 240 11.60 -6.62 -7.85
CA LYS A 240 11.70 -6.92 -6.42
C LYS A 240 10.35 -7.35 -5.83
N GLN A 241 9.25 -6.85 -6.44
CA GLN A 241 7.89 -7.21 -6.05
C GLN A 241 7.49 -8.64 -6.48
N LEU A 242 8.22 -9.26 -7.40
CA LEU A 242 7.98 -10.63 -7.83
C LEU A 242 8.52 -11.68 -6.84
N GLY A 243 9.13 -11.24 -5.75
CA GLY A 243 9.72 -12.15 -4.78
C GLY A 243 10.84 -13.01 -5.38
N PRO A 244 10.76 -14.35 -5.24
CA PRO A 244 11.82 -15.25 -5.71
C PRO A 244 11.80 -15.47 -7.24
N TYR A 245 10.84 -14.93 -7.97
CA TYR A 245 10.68 -15.20 -9.40
C TYR A 245 11.53 -14.23 -10.24
N TYR A 246 12.39 -14.76 -11.09
CA TYR A 246 13.20 -13.99 -12.02
C TYR A 246 12.70 -14.15 -13.44
N ILE A 247 12.43 -13.04 -14.12
CA ILE A 247 11.97 -13.01 -15.51
C ILE A 247 12.93 -12.14 -16.33
N GLY A 248 13.53 -12.71 -17.38
CA GLY A 248 14.42 -11.99 -18.27
C GLY A 248 13.70 -10.96 -19.16
N ASP A 249 12.53 -11.33 -19.69
CA ASP A 249 11.70 -10.47 -20.53
C ASP A 249 10.27 -10.40 -19.98
N HIS A 250 10.00 -9.36 -19.23
CA HIS A 250 8.73 -9.15 -18.55
C HIS A 250 7.54 -8.97 -19.49
N THR A 251 7.80 -8.45 -20.70
CA THR A 251 6.73 -8.12 -21.64
C THR A 251 5.92 -9.34 -22.07
N LYS A 252 6.56 -10.50 -22.08
CA LYS A 252 5.94 -11.77 -22.48
C LYS A 252 4.95 -12.32 -21.47
N VAL A 253 5.09 -11.96 -20.19
CA VAL A 253 4.31 -12.51 -19.07
C VAL A 253 3.33 -11.50 -18.49
N ILE A 254 3.34 -10.24 -18.94
CA ILE A 254 2.48 -9.19 -18.42
C ILE A 254 1.15 -9.16 -19.18
N CYS A 255 0.07 -9.07 -18.39
CA CYS A 255 -1.26 -8.70 -18.80
C CYS A 255 -1.58 -7.33 -18.18
N LYS A 256 -1.69 -6.29 -19.00
CA LYS A 256 -2.00 -4.92 -18.57
C LYS A 256 -2.79 -4.20 -19.66
N CYS A 257 -3.86 -3.53 -19.29
CA CYS A 257 -4.66 -2.70 -20.18
C CYS A 257 -4.23 -1.24 -20.16
N ASP A 258 -4.40 -0.55 -21.26
CA ASP A 258 -4.37 0.90 -21.31
C ASP A 258 -5.52 1.47 -20.48
N MET A 259 -5.26 2.53 -19.72
CA MET A 259 -6.26 3.15 -18.85
C MET A 259 -7.42 3.78 -19.62
N GLU A 260 -7.16 4.37 -20.79
CA GLU A 260 -8.21 4.95 -21.62
C GLU A 260 -9.12 3.84 -22.19
N PHE A 261 -8.55 2.69 -22.53
CA PHE A 261 -9.34 1.53 -22.94
C PHE A 261 -10.23 1.03 -21.80
N VAL A 262 -9.70 0.94 -20.57
CA VAL A 262 -10.48 0.55 -19.39
C VAL A 262 -11.63 1.52 -19.14
N LYS A 263 -11.34 2.84 -19.10
CA LYS A 263 -12.35 3.89 -18.89
C LYS A 263 -13.45 3.82 -19.95
N LYS A 264 -13.07 3.76 -21.21
CA LYS A 264 -14.00 3.67 -22.34
C LYS A 264 -14.85 2.41 -22.28
N SER A 265 -14.23 1.28 -22.01
CA SER A 265 -14.90 -0.02 -21.92
C SER A 265 -15.93 -0.09 -20.79
N LEU A 266 -15.63 0.53 -19.64
CA LEU A 266 -16.52 0.61 -18.48
C LEU A 266 -17.53 1.76 -18.58
N ASN A 267 -17.37 2.66 -19.56
CA ASN A 267 -18.15 3.89 -19.68
C ASN A 267 -18.16 4.69 -18.36
N LEU A 268 -16.97 4.86 -17.75
CA LEU A 268 -16.84 5.56 -16.49
C LEU A 268 -17.03 7.07 -16.70
N PRO A 269 -17.80 7.74 -15.83
CA PRO A 269 -17.88 9.19 -15.82
C PRO A 269 -16.51 9.85 -15.56
N GLU A 270 -16.39 11.11 -15.94
CA GLU A 270 -15.16 11.87 -15.75
C GLU A 270 -14.84 12.10 -14.27
N VAL A 271 -13.55 12.31 -14.00
CA VAL A 271 -13.04 12.75 -12.70
C VAL A 271 -12.71 14.24 -12.79
N ASN A 272 -13.42 15.05 -12.02
CA ASN A 272 -13.15 16.48 -11.88
C ASN A 272 -12.11 16.67 -10.78
N SER A 273 -10.85 16.86 -11.14
CA SER A 273 -9.77 17.06 -10.17
C SER A 273 -9.56 18.55 -9.90
N ARG A 274 -9.50 18.92 -8.63
CA ARG A 274 -9.21 20.28 -8.17
C ARG A 274 -8.10 20.23 -7.12
N THR A 275 -7.07 21.04 -7.31
CA THR A 275 -6.01 21.25 -6.33
C THR A 275 -6.19 22.60 -5.66
N ILE A 276 -6.13 22.64 -4.33
CA ILE A 276 -6.16 23.84 -3.51
C ILE A 276 -4.84 23.92 -2.75
N GLU A 277 -4.02 24.88 -3.12
CA GLU A 277 -2.78 25.16 -2.40
C GLU A 277 -3.05 26.19 -1.31
N CYS A 278 -2.85 25.80 -0.07
CA CYS A 278 -2.99 26.65 1.10
C CYS A 278 -1.66 27.30 1.46
N ASN A 279 -1.72 28.52 1.92
CA ASN A 279 -0.55 29.27 2.38
C ASN A 279 -0.61 29.38 3.91
N ASP A 280 -0.24 28.30 4.57
CA ASP A 280 -0.18 28.24 6.04
C ASP A 280 1.22 28.66 6.52
N ASP A 281 1.50 29.97 6.50
CA ASP A 281 2.80 30.55 6.84
C ASP A 281 3.27 30.17 8.24
N HIS A 282 2.33 29.93 9.16
CA HIS A 282 2.65 29.49 10.52
C HIS A 282 3.31 28.11 10.57
N ILE A 283 3.03 27.21 9.64
CA ILE A 283 3.68 25.92 9.55
C ILE A 283 5.13 26.11 9.06
N GLN A 284 5.35 27.05 8.16
CA GLN A 284 6.67 27.37 7.63
C GLN A 284 7.67 27.83 8.70
N LEU A 285 7.19 28.41 9.79
CA LEU A 285 8.05 28.79 10.92
C LEU A 285 8.85 27.60 11.46
N PHE A 286 8.30 26.39 11.40
CA PHE A 286 8.91 25.19 11.97
C PHE A 286 9.79 24.42 10.99
N THR A 287 9.88 24.85 9.73
CA THR A 287 10.77 24.23 8.73
C THR A 287 12.21 24.21 9.23
N ASN A 288 12.85 23.06 9.24
CA ASN A 288 14.20 22.79 9.77
C ASN A 288 14.34 22.92 11.30
N ILE A 289 13.27 23.16 12.03
CA ILE A 289 13.24 23.22 13.50
C ILE A 289 12.73 21.93 14.09
N VAL A 290 11.65 21.42 13.54
CA VAL A 290 11.09 20.11 13.85
C VAL A 290 11.63 19.04 12.88
N ASP A 291 11.56 17.79 13.26
CA ASP A 291 11.93 16.69 12.37
C ASP A 291 10.91 16.48 11.24
N ASP A 292 11.30 15.74 10.20
CA ASP A 292 10.45 15.52 9.01
C ASP A 292 9.10 14.86 9.36
N LYS A 293 9.10 13.95 10.35
CA LYS A 293 7.88 13.29 10.80
C LYS A 293 6.93 14.27 11.50
N GLN A 294 7.48 15.17 12.30
CA GLN A 294 6.72 16.23 12.95
C GLN A 294 6.19 17.25 11.93
N MET A 295 7.02 17.60 10.93
CA MET A 295 6.63 18.50 9.87
C MET A 295 5.50 17.92 9.02
N LYS A 296 5.61 16.63 8.65
CA LYS A 296 4.55 15.92 7.94
C LYS A 296 3.23 15.92 8.72
N ALA A 297 3.28 15.70 10.02
CA ALA A 297 2.09 15.72 10.85
C ALA A 297 1.49 17.14 11.01
N LEU A 298 2.32 18.19 11.08
CA LEU A 298 1.84 19.58 11.07
C LEU A 298 1.13 19.90 9.74
N ASN A 299 1.72 19.51 8.61
CA ASN A 299 1.10 19.68 7.30
C ASN A 299 -0.22 18.92 7.17
N ALA A 300 -0.32 17.75 7.80
CA ALA A 300 -1.57 16.99 7.88
C ALA A 300 -2.63 17.64 8.79
N GLY A 301 -2.28 18.66 9.59
CA GLY A 301 -3.17 19.38 10.51
C GLY A 301 -3.11 18.91 11.96
N ASP A 302 -2.11 18.10 12.36
CA ASP A 302 -1.93 17.68 13.76
C ASP A 302 -1.19 18.74 14.58
N HIS A 303 -1.91 19.79 14.98
CA HIS A 303 -1.36 20.85 15.85
C HIS A 303 -1.01 20.36 17.27
N ASN A 304 -1.46 19.18 17.70
CA ASN A 304 -1.07 18.59 18.98
C ASN A 304 0.43 18.26 19.06
N ILE A 305 1.13 18.22 17.94
CA ILE A 305 2.59 18.11 17.92
C ILE A 305 3.24 19.28 18.63
N LEU A 306 2.74 20.49 18.43
CA LEU A 306 3.26 21.69 19.09
C LEU A 306 3.06 21.59 20.60
N ASN A 307 1.87 21.12 21.04
CA ASN A 307 1.60 20.84 22.45
C ASN A 307 2.56 19.78 23.03
N ARG A 308 2.89 18.75 22.25
CA ARG A 308 3.86 17.72 22.69
C ARG A 308 5.28 18.27 22.81
N ILE A 309 5.70 19.17 21.92
CA ILE A 309 6.99 19.87 22.00
C ILE A 309 7.02 20.74 23.26
N MET A 310 5.96 21.50 23.52
CA MET A 310 5.84 22.35 24.71
C MET A 310 5.86 21.55 26.01
N ASN A 311 5.07 20.48 26.09
CA ASN A 311 5.03 19.62 27.28
C ASN A 311 6.39 18.98 27.58
N LYS A 312 7.12 18.53 26.56
CA LYS A 312 8.50 18.03 26.72
C LYS A 312 9.46 19.12 27.20
N SER A 313 9.19 20.38 26.86
CA SER A 313 9.98 21.53 27.29
C SER A 313 9.58 22.07 28.66
N GLY A 314 8.56 21.49 29.31
CA GLY A 314 8.03 21.94 30.59
C GLY A 314 7.25 23.27 30.52
N LEU A 315 6.83 23.67 29.32
CA LEU A 315 6.12 24.92 29.09
C LEU A 315 4.60 24.68 29.14
N ILE A 316 3.85 25.66 29.63
CA ILE A 316 2.39 25.64 29.60
C ILE A 316 1.93 26.04 28.20
N THR A 317 1.03 25.25 27.60
CA THR A 317 0.48 25.51 26.25
C THR A 317 -0.18 26.88 26.20
N PRO A 318 0.26 27.81 25.37
CA PRO A 318 -0.39 29.09 25.20
C PRO A 318 -1.63 28.97 24.33
N ILE A 319 -2.56 29.89 24.53
CA ILE A 319 -3.83 29.96 23.80
C ILE A 319 -3.60 30.47 22.35
N LEU A 320 -2.59 31.31 22.14
CA LEU A 320 -2.25 31.91 20.86
C LEU A 320 -0.95 31.33 20.30
N TYR A 321 -0.92 31.10 19.00
CA TYR A 321 0.25 30.55 18.29
C TYR A 321 1.50 31.41 18.40
N LYS A 322 1.33 32.74 18.35
CA LYS A 322 2.42 33.73 18.54
C LYS A 322 3.07 33.59 19.91
N ASP A 323 2.23 33.42 20.96
CA ASP A 323 2.72 33.21 22.32
C ASP A 323 3.47 31.88 22.46
N PHE A 324 3.01 30.88 21.70
CA PHE A 324 3.72 29.60 21.62
C PHE A 324 5.14 29.81 21.05
N VAL A 325 5.26 30.45 19.90
CA VAL A 325 6.55 30.65 19.23
C VAL A 325 7.48 31.48 20.11
N ASN A 326 6.98 32.54 20.73
CA ASN A 326 7.76 33.38 21.66
C ASN A 326 8.30 32.56 22.84
N LYS A 327 7.44 31.86 23.57
CA LYS A 327 7.82 31.03 24.72
C LYS A 327 8.77 29.90 24.34
N TYR A 328 8.55 29.28 23.17
CA TYR A 328 9.45 28.23 22.71
C TYR A 328 10.82 28.78 22.30
N THR A 329 10.86 29.95 21.69
CA THR A 329 12.11 30.67 21.37
C THR A 329 12.87 31.02 22.66
N GLU A 330 12.19 31.57 23.67
CA GLU A 330 12.79 31.86 24.99
C GLU A 330 13.35 30.59 25.64
N TYR A 331 12.62 29.49 25.59
CA TYR A 331 13.09 28.19 26.11
C TYR A 331 14.35 27.70 25.40
N LEU A 332 14.39 27.80 24.07
CA LEU A 332 15.56 27.41 23.28
C LEU A 332 16.78 28.29 23.62
N LEU A 333 16.59 29.59 23.81
CA LEU A 333 17.65 30.52 24.23
C LEU A 333 18.20 30.17 25.61
N GLN A 334 17.31 29.94 26.60
CA GLN A 334 17.71 29.52 27.94
C GLN A 334 18.51 28.21 27.93
N LYS A 335 18.17 27.27 27.04
CA LYS A 335 18.99 26.05 26.86
C LYS A 335 20.33 26.33 26.19
N ALA A 336 20.34 27.24 25.23
CA ALA A 336 21.57 27.65 24.54
C ALA A 336 22.55 28.43 25.43
N ASP A 337 22.09 29.05 26.52
CA ASP A 337 22.94 29.73 27.49
C ASP A 337 23.98 28.79 28.18
N LEU A 338 23.69 27.47 28.15
CA LEU A 338 24.63 26.45 28.63
C LEU A 338 25.75 26.11 27.64
N LEU A 339 25.71 26.65 26.42
CA LEU A 339 26.66 26.31 25.34
C LEU A 339 28.11 26.74 25.68
N PRO A 340 28.38 27.98 26.17
CA PRO A 340 29.76 28.39 26.45
C PRO A 340 30.43 27.53 27.52
N GLU A 341 29.68 27.04 28.50
CA GLU A 341 30.18 26.15 29.53
C GLU A 341 30.51 24.76 28.97
N ALA A 342 29.59 24.21 28.15
CA ALA A 342 29.75 22.91 27.51
C ALA A 342 30.95 22.92 26.50
N GLU A 343 31.15 24.01 25.77
CA GLU A 343 32.27 24.17 24.86
C GLU A 343 33.61 24.21 25.64
N LYS A 344 33.67 24.96 26.73
CA LYS A 344 34.86 25.01 27.60
C LYS A 344 35.16 23.64 28.24
N GLU A 345 34.14 22.93 28.64
CA GLU A 345 34.27 21.58 29.18
C GLU A 345 34.86 20.63 28.11
N LEU A 346 34.33 20.65 26.88
CA LEU A 346 34.83 19.86 25.77
C LEU A 346 36.28 20.21 25.41
N GLU A 347 36.63 21.52 25.30
CA GLU A 347 37.98 21.98 25.04
C GLU A 347 38.97 21.53 26.11
N ARG A 348 38.61 21.65 27.40
CA ARG A 348 39.44 21.19 28.52
C ARG A 348 39.78 19.71 28.40
N PHE A 349 38.82 18.88 28.07
CA PHE A 349 39.02 17.44 27.96
C PHE A 349 39.83 17.05 26.71
N ILE A 350 39.71 17.79 25.60
CA ILE A 350 40.55 17.59 24.40
C ILE A 350 42.02 17.86 24.74
N ILE A 351 42.30 18.85 25.62
CA ILE A 351 43.65 19.24 25.99
C ILE A 351 44.26 18.24 26.99
N THR A 352 43.46 17.67 27.90
CA THR A 352 43.97 16.82 28.98
C THR A 352 44.04 15.32 28.63
N ASP A 353 43.41 14.90 27.57
CA ASP A 353 43.33 13.49 27.09
C ASP A 353 42.86 12.50 28.18
N GLU A 354 42.03 12.97 29.13
CA GLU A 354 41.58 12.23 30.31
C GLU A 354 40.26 11.48 30.10
N LEU A 355 39.59 11.63 28.93
CA LEU A 355 38.30 11.03 28.64
C LEU A 355 38.37 9.71 27.90
N THR A 356 37.48 8.83 28.24
CA THR A 356 37.16 7.68 27.37
C THR A 356 36.44 8.16 26.11
N GLU A 357 36.56 7.42 25.01
CA GLU A 357 35.87 7.74 23.75
C GLU A 357 34.35 7.94 23.92
N LYS A 358 33.75 7.21 24.88
CA LYS A 358 32.32 7.31 25.19
C LYS A 358 31.96 8.66 25.82
N GLU A 359 32.77 9.13 26.76
CA GLU A 359 32.57 10.41 27.46
C GLU A 359 32.78 11.58 26.50
N TYR A 360 33.81 11.52 25.65
CA TYR A 360 34.02 12.49 24.60
C TYR A 360 32.82 12.60 23.67
N ASN A 361 32.27 11.48 23.20
CA ASN A 361 31.11 11.48 22.34
C ASN A 361 29.87 12.09 23.03
N ILE A 362 29.65 11.83 24.30
CA ILE A 362 28.53 12.43 25.07
C ILE A 362 28.69 13.97 25.13
N LEU A 363 29.87 14.47 25.43
CA LEU A 363 30.10 15.91 25.47
C LEU A 363 29.95 16.57 24.11
N ARG A 364 30.53 15.98 23.07
CA ARG A 364 30.37 16.44 21.70
C ARG A 364 28.92 16.51 21.26
N ASP A 365 28.13 15.48 21.56
CA ASP A 365 26.73 15.43 21.23
C ASP A 365 25.91 16.46 22.02
N ARG A 366 26.31 16.74 23.29
CA ARG A 366 25.73 17.82 24.10
C ARG A 366 26.00 19.19 23.47
N VAL A 367 27.25 19.50 23.09
CA VAL A 367 27.59 20.75 22.39
C VAL A 367 26.84 20.89 21.08
N THR A 368 26.75 19.83 20.30
CA THR A 368 26.00 19.80 19.04
C THR A 368 24.50 20.12 19.26
N LEU A 369 23.89 19.52 20.27
CA LEU A 369 22.49 19.77 20.64
C LEU A 369 22.25 21.23 21.07
N LEU A 370 23.12 21.78 21.90
CA LEU A 370 23.03 23.18 22.38
C LEU A 370 23.20 24.18 21.23
N ASN A 371 24.13 23.93 20.32
CA ASN A 371 24.28 24.70 19.09
C ASN A 371 23.02 24.66 18.23
N LYS A 372 22.38 23.49 18.11
CA LYS A 372 21.10 23.36 17.42
C LYS A 372 19.99 24.18 18.08
N PHE A 373 19.91 24.22 19.42
CA PHE A 373 18.96 25.07 20.13
C PHE A 373 19.16 26.54 19.83
N LYS A 374 20.42 27.02 19.87
CA LYS A 374 20.76 28.39 19.51
C LYS A 374 20.37 28.75 18.09
N HIS A 375 20.71 27.89 17.14
CA HIS A 375 20.39 28.10 15.73
C HIS A 375 18.87 28.14 15.52
N ASN A 376 18.11 27.20 16.10
CA ASN A 376 16.66 27.15 15.99
C ASN A 376 15.97 28.38 16.61
N ALA A 377 16.50 28.89 17.73
CA ALA A 377 15.98 30.11 18.36
C ALA A 377 16.17 31.33 17.46
N LEU A 378 17.34 31.47 16.84
CA LEU A 378 17.61 32.56 15.89
C LEU A 378 16.69 32.49 14.66
N LEU A 379 16.53 31.31 14.07
CA LEU A 379 15.62 31.09 12.94
C LEU A 379 14.18 31.44 13.29
N LEU A 380 13.70 31.05 14.46
CA LEU A 380 12.34 31.39 14.90
C LEU A 380 12.17 32.89 15.10
N SER A 381 13.16 33.55 15.72
CA SER A 381 13.14 34.99 15.94
C SER A 381 13.09 35.79 14.62
N GLU A 382 13.91 35.40 13.64
CA GLU A 382 13.91 36.01 12.31
C GLU A 382 12.57 35.82 11.57
N ARG A 383 12.08 34.60 11.55
CA ARG A 383 10.81 34.28 10.88
C ARG A 383 9.61 34.94 11.54
N LEU A 384 9.63 35.06 12.86
CA LEU A 384 8.55 35.71 13.61
C LEU A 384 8.43 37.20 13.28
N GLN A 385 9.51 37.87 12.89
CA GLN A 385 9.49 39.28 12.47
C GLN A 385 8.80 39.48 11.11
N ILE A 386 8.80 38.44 10.27
CA ILE A 386 8.24 38.51 8.91
C ILE A 386 6.73 38.23 8.94
N VAL A 387 6.25 37.59 9.96
CA VAL A 387 4.88 37.10 10.03
C VAL A 387 3.98 38.09 10.72
N THR A 388 2.97 38.55 10.00
CA THR A 388 1.95 39.49 10.48
C THR A 388 0.87 38.80 11.32
N ASP A 389 0.08 39.59 12.08
CA ASP A 389 -0.96 39.11 13.02
C ASP A 389 -2.13 38.30 12.39
N THR A 390 -2.10 38.04 11.08
CA THR A 390 -3.09 37.22 10.33
C THR A 390 -3.03 35.72 10.61
N PHE A 391 -2.30 35.31 11.63
CA PHE A 391 -2.02 33.94 12.03
C PHE A 391 -3.19 33.08 12.52
N LEU A 392 -4.34 33.63 12.65
CA LEU A 392 -5.39 33.00 13.48
C LEU A 392 -6.25 31.97 12.74
N ASN A 393 -6.23 31.97 11.40
CA ASN A 393 -6.99 30.99 10.64
C ASN A 393 -6.09 30.30 9.61
N SER A 394 -5.81 29.03 9.83
CA SER A 394 -5.22 28.17 8.82
C SER A 394 -6.07 28.22 7.54
N CYS A 395 -5.42 28.44 6.40
CA CYS A 395 -6.09 28.40 5.10
C CYS A 395 -6.78 27.04 4.89
N LYS A 396 -6.13 25.95 5.29
CA LYS A 396 -6.73 24.61 5.28
C LYS A 396 -8.00 24.53 6.13
N GLU A 397 -7.97 25.04 7.36
CA GLU A 397 -9.14 25.03 8.25
C GLU A 397 -10.29 25.85 7.67
N THR A 398 -10.01 26.99 7.04
CA THR A 398 -11.03 27.79 6.36
C THR A 398 -11.75 27.00 5.26
N HIS A 399 -11.02 26.23 4.45
CA HIS A 399 -11.64 25.36 3.44
C HIS A 399 -12.38 24.18 4.08
N LEU A 400 -11.79 23.53 5.09
CA LEU A 400 -12.37 22.36 5.75
C LEU A 400 -13.66 22.71 6.50
N GLU A 401 -13.65 23.80 7.28
CA GLU A 401 -14.77 24.20 8.15
C GLU A 401 -15.81 25.06 7.42
N GLY A 402 -15.38 25.89 6.49
CA GLY A 402 -16.26 26.71 5.66
C GLY A 402 -16.75 25.94 4.43
N GLU A 403 -15.95 25.95 3.36
CA GLU A 403 -16.38 25.47 2.03
C GLU A 403 -16.92 24.04 2.04
N PHE A 404 -16.19 23.10 2.66
CA PHE A 404 -16.54 21.67 2.52
C PHE A 404 -17.66 21.25 3.45
N ILE A 405 -17.65 21.69 4.71
CA ILE A 405 -18.72 21.35 5.66
C ILE A 405 -20.03 22.02 5.22
N GLU A 406 -20.01 23.28 4.79
CA GLU A 406 -21.20 23.96 4.27
C GLU A 406 -21.79 23.23 3.05
N LYS A 407 -20.92 22.70 2.17
CA LYS A 407 -21.36 21.88 1.05
C LYS A 407 -21.99 20.56 1.50
N MET A 408 -21.43 19.90 2.51
CA MET A 408 -22.00 18.68 3.11
C MET A 408 -23.34 18.96 3.80
N GLU A 409 -23.47 20.11 4.47
CA GLU A 409 -24.70 20.54 5.13
C GLU A 409 -25.82 20.86 4.13
N SER A 410 -25.48 21.51 3.01
CA SER A 410 -26.42 21.91 1.98
C SER A 410 -26.86 20.77 1.07
N ASP A 411 -25.99 19.80 0.83
CA ASP A 411 -26.27 18.62 -0.01
C ASP A 411 -26.13 17.31 0.80
N LYS A 412 -27.22 16.92 1.44
CA LYS A 412 -27.30 15.69 2.24
C LYS A 412 -27.22 14.40 1.40
N THR A 413 -27.32 14.50 0.09
CA THR A 413 -27.20 13.34 -0.82
C THR A 413 -25.76 13.05 -1.21
N SER A 414 -24.87 14.04 -1.08
CA SER A 414 -23.45 13.89 -1.39
C SER A 414 -22.77 12.89 -0.44
N LYS A 415 -21.95 12.02 -1.01
CA LYS A 415 -21.14 11.03 -0.28
C LYS A 415 -19.67 11.41 -0.37
N TRP A 416 -19.07 11.63 0.78
CA TRP A 416 -17.69 12.10 0.88
C TRP A 416 -16.76 11.00 1.39
N LEU A 417 -15.63 10.86 0.75
CA LEU A 417 -14.51 10.07 1.20
C LEU A 417 -13.36 11.01 1.54
N ILE A 418 -12.96 11.07 2.79
CA ILE A 418 -11.93 11.99 3.27
C ILE A 418 -10.73 11.20 3.75
N PHE A 419 -9.58 11.53 3.22
CA PHE A 419 -8.33 10.87 3.49
C PHE A 419 -7.36 11.75 4.27
N ASN A 420 -6.79 11.19 5.36
CA ASN A 420 -5.65 11.76 6.07
C ASN A 420 -4.86 10.63 6.73
N ASP A 421 -3.53 10.63 6.62
CA ASP A 421 -2.66 9.60 7.23
C ASP A 421 -2.47 9.83 8.75
N ASN A 422 -2.97 10.93 9.29
CA ASN A 422 -2.96 11.21 10.73
C ASN A 422 -4.34 10.96 11.35
N GLY A 423 -4.46 9.85 12.10
CA GLY A 423 -5.72 9.46 12.73
C GLY A 423 -6.27 10.50 13.73
N ASN A 424 -5.41 11.24 14.43
CA ASN A 424 -5.86 12.28 15.38
C ASN A 424 -6.58 13.44 14.66
N VAL A 425 -6.11 13.79 13.45
CA VAL A 425 -6.76 14.81 12.62
C VAL A 425 -8.14 14.33 12.19
N LEU A 426 -8.25 13.07 11.76
CA LEU A 426 -9.52 12.48 11.38
C LEU A 426 -10.52 12.43 12.54
N ILE A 427 -10.07 12.06 13.74
CA ILE A 427 -10.92 12.04 14.95
C ILE A 427 -11.46 13.45 15.23
N ARG A 428 -10.58 14.46 15.26
CA ARG A 428 -11.00 15.86 15.48
C ARG A 428 -11.98 16.32 14.39
N TYR A 429 -11.72 15.98 13.14
CA TYR A 429 -12.58 16.37 12.04
C TYR A 429 -13.94 15.63 12.08
N GLN A 430 -13.95 14.36 12.51
CA GLN A 430 -15.18 13.61 12.75
C GLN A 430 -16.06 14.29 13.82
N GLU A 431 -15.45 14.68 14.94
CA GLU A 431 -16.16 15.39 16.03
C GLU A 431 -16.77 16.71 15.53
N LEU A 432 -16.03 17.45 14.70
CA LEU A 432 -16.51 18.69 14.10
C LEU A 432 -17.70 18.44 13.16
N LEU A 433 -17.59 17.46 12.27
CA LEU A 433 -18.68 17.07 11.37
C LEU A 433 -19.94 16.67 12.12
N LEU A 434 -19.80 15.85 13.17
CA LEU A 434 -20.92 15.41 14.02
C LEU A 434 -21.59 16.58 14.76
N LYS A 435 -20.80 17.55 15.27
CA LYS A 435 -21.33 18.79 15.88
C LYS A 435 -22.14 19.63 14.89
N ARG A 436 -21.77 19.59 13.60
CA ARG A 436 -22.47 20.28 12.51
C ARG A 436 -23.62 19.45 11.91
N GLY A 437 -23.95 18.31 12.50
CA GLY A 437 -25.05 17.44 12.06
C GLY A 437 -24.76 16.67 10.77
N VAL A 438 -23.48 16.54 10.38
CA VAL A 438 -23.02 15.70 9.28
C VAL A 438 -22.64 14.32 9.80
N LYS A 439 -23.28 13.27 9.30
CA LYS A 439 -23.02 11.89 9.73
C LYS A 439 -21.69 11.40 9.15
N ALA A 440 -20.67 11.32 9.98
CA ALA A 440 -19.33 10.90 9.64
C ALA A 440 -18.92 9.67 10.44
N VAL A 441 -18.30 8.70 9.77
CA VAL A 441 -17.75 7.49 10.40
C VAL A 441 -16.31 7.30 9.95
N MET A 442 -15.44 6.99 10.90
CA MET A 442 -14.06 6.59 10.62
C MET A 442 -14.02 5.09 10.38
N LEU A 443 -13.28 4.68 9.35
CA LEU A 443 -13.03 3.28 9.10
C LEU A 443 -11.79 2.87 9.90
N ASP A 444 -12.01 2.11 10.98
CA ASP A 444 -10.95 1.52 11.79
C ASP A 444 -10.65 0.10 11.32
N GLY A 445 -9.35 -0.23 11.19
CA GLY A 445 -8.91 -1.58 10.90
C GLY A 445 -9.21 -2.57 12.03
N GLY A 446 -9.28 -3.85 11.70
CA GLY A 446 -9.23 -4.94 12.67
C GLY A 446 -10.46 -5.84 12.74
N ASN A 447 -11.69 -5.34 12.69
CA ASN A 447 -12.88 -6.19 12.73
C ASN A 447 -13.64 -6.16 11.40
N GLN A 448 -13.53 -7.24 10.62
CA GLN A 448 -14.19 -7.36 9.31
C GLN A 448 -15.70 -7.15 9.33
N LYS A 449 -16.38 -7.61 10.39
CA LYS A 449 -17.83 -7.41 10.51
C LYS A 449 -18.18 -5.93 10.71
N LEU A 450 -17.34 -5.22 11.47
CA LEU A 450 -17.52 -3.78 11.68
C LEU A 450 -17.22 -3.00 10.40
N ILE A 451 -16.13 -3.34 9.69
CA ILE A 451 -15.79 -2.76 8.39
C ILE A 451 -16.93 -2.97 7.40
N ALA A 452 -17.44 -4.20 7.25
CA ALA A 452 -18.53 -4.52 6.33
C ALA A 452 -19.82 -3.76 6.68
N LYS A 453 -20.13 -3.62 7.98
CA LYS A 453 -21.26 -2.81 8.46
C LYS A 453 -21.07 -1.33 8.12
N THR A 454 -19.94 -0.75 8.44
CA THR A 454 -19.61 0.67 8.17
C THR A 454 -19.71 0.98 6.68
N LEU A 455 -19.16 0.10 5.83
CA LEU A 455 -19.25 0.25 4.38
C LEU A 455 -20.70 0.16 3.88
N LYS A 456 -21.49 -0.74 4.44
CA LYS A 456 -22.92 -0.85 4.11
C LYS A 456 -23.69 0.39 4.53
N ASP A 457 -23.44 0.91 5.75
CA ASP A 457 -24.08 2.12 6.26
C ASP A 457 -23.67 3.36 5.43
N TYR A 458 -22.43 3.39 4.90
CA TYR A 458 -21.99 4.42 3.96
C TYR A 458 -22.63 4.26 2.57
N LYS A 459 -22.75 3.04 2.05
CA LYS A 459 -23.32 2.81 0.71
C LYS A 459 -24.83 3.02 0.67
N ASP A 460 -25.54 2.32 1.53
CA ASP A 460 -26.99 2.19 1.47
C ASP A 460 -27.71 2.98 2.57
N GLY A 461 -26.96 3.42 3.57
CA GLY A 461 -27.47 4.13 4.74
C GLY A 461 -27.29 5.63 4.67
N ASP A 462 -27.39 6.24 5.83
CA ASP A 462 -27.40 7.70 6.03
C ASP A 462 -26.03 8.29 6.39
N VAL A 463 -24.97 7.47 6.47
CA VAL A 463 -23.61 7.97 6.63
C VAL A 463 -23.20 8.74 5.41
N GLN A 464 -22.91 10.02 5.58
CA GLN A 464 -22.55 10.94 4.50
C GLN A 464 -21.04 10.97 4.25
N VAL A 465 -20.23 10.87 5.31
CA VAL A 465 -18.77 11.00 5.26
C VAL A 465 -18.11 9.75 5.78
N LEU A 466 -17.22 9.16 4.97
CA LEU A 466 -16.32 8.09 5.35
C LEU A 466 -14.91 8.66 5.50
N LEU A 467 -14.32 8.51 6.67
CA LEU A 467 -12.96 8.96 6.99
C LEU A 467 -12.00 7.79 6.89
N LEU A 468 -10.94 7.93 6.10
CA LEU A 468 -9.94 6.91 5.86
C LEU A 468 -8.57 7.35 6.37
N ASN A 469 -7.90 6.46 7.08
CA ASN A 469 -6.50 6.57 7.43
C ASN A 469 -5.65 5.68 6.50
N SER A 470 -4.42 6.09 6.17
CA SER A 470 -3.47 5.33 5.34
C SER A 470 -3.13 3.95 5.91
N MET A 471 -3.17 3.81 7.23
CA MET A 471 -2.88 2.54 7.90
C MET A 471 -3.95 1.47 7.67
N ILE A 472 -5.13 1.88 7.24
CA ILE A 472 -6.21 0.98 6.85
C ILE A 472 -6.16 0.91 5.34
N GLU A 473 -5.30 0.05 4.85
CA GLU A 473 -5.32 -0.33 3.46
C GLU A 473 -6.69 -0.89 3.12
N GLY A 474 -7.54 0.01 2.66
CA GLY A 474 -8.88 -0.32 2.18
C GLY A 474 -8.83 -1.14 0.89
N ALA A 475 -7.87 -2.07 0.80
CA ALA A 475 -7.78 -2.98 -0.32
C ALA A 475 -9.12 -3.68 -0.50
N GLY A 476 -9.63 -3.69 -1.71
CA GLY A 476 -10.85 -4.39 -2.06
C GLY A 476 -12.18 -3.63 -1.83
N MET A 477 -12.21 -2.50 -1.13
CA MET A 477 -13.47 -1.76 -0.93
C MET A 477 -14.02 -1.20 -2.25
N ASN A 478 -15.31 -1.38 -2.46
CA ASN A 478 -16.04 -0.77 -3.57
C ASN A 478 -16.82 0.45 -3.04
N LEU A 479 -16.45 1.65 -3.47
CA LEU A 479 -16.99 2.94 -3.03
C LEU A 479 -17.52 3.77 -4.22
N GLU A 480 -18.15 3.12 -5.19
CA GLU A 480 -18.68 3.71 -6.42
C GLU A 480 -19.72 4.80 -6.21
N ASN A 481 -20.33 4.84 -5.04
CA ASN A 481 -21.32 5.86 -4.66
C ASN A 481 -20.70 7.16 -4.11
N THR A 482 -19.36 7.20 -3.92
CA THR A 482 -18.66 8.42 -3.47
C THR A 482 -18.77 9.53 -4.51
N THR A 483 -19.29 10.69 -4.15
CA THR A 483 -19.40 11.85 -5.05
C THR A 483 -18.20 12.79 -4.94
N HIS A 484 -17.62 12.87 -3.75
CA HIS A 484 -16.49 13.75 -3.44
C HIS A 484 -15.38 12.98 -2.73
N LEU A 485 -14.16 13.17 -3.17
CA LEU A 485 -12.96 12.63 -2.57
C LEU A 485 -12.08 13.81 -2.12
N LEU A 486 -11.68 13.85 -0.85
CA LEU A 486 -10.85 14.90 -0.28
C LEU A 486 -9.58 14.31 0.32
N PHE A 487 -8.44 14.71 -0.21
CA PHE A 487 -7.13 14.48 0.39
C PHE A 487 -6.73 15.71 1.19
N MET A 488 -6.53 15.55 2.50
CA MET A 488 -6.27 16.66 3.42
C MET A 488 -4.79 17.08 3.50
N HIS A 489 -3.90 16.36 2.85
CA HIS A 489 -2.47 16.67 2.76
C HIS A 489 -1.88 15.99 1.52
N LYS A 490 -0.66 16.39 1.14
CA LYS A 490 0.09 15.76 0.05
C LYS A 490 0.43 14.32 0.41
N THR A 491 0.16 13.42 -0.50
CA THR A 491 0.47 11.99 -0.34
C THR A 491 1.05 11.44 -1.63
N GLU A 492 1.60 10.24 -1.58
CA GLU A 492 2.21 9.60 -2.74
C GLU A 492 1.17 9.41 -3.86
N GLU A 493 1.55 9.70 -5.09
CA GLU A 493 0.69 9.58 -6.28
C GLU A 493 0.07 8.19 -6.41
N LYS A 494 0.87 7.15 -6.17
CA LYS A 494 0.41 5.76 -6.16
C LYS A 494 -0.75 5.54 -5.19
N PHE A 495 -0.69 6.17 -4.02
CA PHE A 495 -1.75 6.06 -3.03
C PHE A 495 -3.00 6.81 -3.47
N ILE A 496 -2.84 8.01 -4.06
CA ILE A 496 -3.95 8.77 -4.65
C ILE A 496 -4.67 7.91 -5.70
N GLU A 497 -3.93 7.28 -6.60
CA GLU A 497 -4.48 6.38 -7.62
C GLU A 497 -5.24 5.19 -7.02
N GLN A 498 -4.72 4.60 -5.95
CA GLN A 498 -5.39 3.50 -5.24
C GLN A 498 -6.71 3.94 -4.64
N VAL A 499 -6.73 5.06 -3.91
CA VAL A 499 -7.96 5.59 -3.29
C VAL A 499 -8.97 6.03 -4.36
N MET A 500 -8.52 6.71 -5.40
CA MET A 500 -9.36 7.07 -6.55
C MET A 500 -9.97 5.84 -7.21
N GLY A 501 -9.18 4.79 -7.41
CA GLY A 501 -9.64 3.52 -7.97
C GLY A 501 -10.67 2.78 -7.10
N ARG A 502 -10.86 3.16 -5.84
CA ARG A 502 -11.97 2.66 -5.00
C ARG A 502 -13.30 3.34 -5.31
N ALA A 503 -13.25 4.62 -5.64
CA ALA A 503 -14.43 5.42 -6.01
C ALA A 503 -14.73 5.34 -7.51
N GLN A 504 -13.73 5.37 -8.38
CA GLN A 504 -13.84 5.33 -9.84
C GLN A 504 -13.94 3.88 -10.32
N ARG A 505 -15.09 3.26 -10.12
CA ARG A 505 -15.36 1.85 -10.43
C ARG A 505 -16.61 1.65 -11.25
N PHE A 506 -16.71 0.46 -11.82
CA PHE A 506 -17.94 -0.01 -12.48
C PHE A 506 -19.16 0.16 -11.55
N GLY A 507 -20.26 0.64 -12.13
CA GLY A 507 -21.50 0.97 -11.40
C GLY A 507 -21.65 2.44 -11.08
N ARG A 508 -20.55 3.23 -11.17
CA ARG A 508 -20.61 4.68 -11.00
C ARG A 508 -21.43 5.37 -12.09
N LYS A 509 -22.36 6.23 -11.68
CA LYS A 509 -23.27 6.94 -12.59
C LYS A 509 -22.94 8.42 -12.76
N GLU A 510 -22.28 9.01 -11.78
CA GLU A 510 -22.00 10.45 -11.71
C GLU A 510 -20.50 10.73 -11.72
N SER A 511 -20.09 11.94 -12.11
CA SER A 511 -18.69 12.37 -12.06
C SER A 511 -18.15 12.35 -10.62
N LEU A 512 -16.87 12.03 -10.47
CA LEU A 512 -16.16 12.08 -9.19
C LEU A 512 -15.49 13.45 -9.06
N ASN A 513 -15.73 14.14 -7.96
CA ASN A 513 -15.01 15.35 -7.62
C ASN A 513 -13.85 15.00 -6.69
N ALA A 514 -12.63 15.07 -7.21
CA ALA A 514 -11.41 14.80 -6.44
C ALA A 514 -10.75 16.12 -6.04
N ILE A 515 -10.62 16.36 -4.74
CA ILE A 515 -10.09 17.59 -4.16
C ILE A 515 -8.80 17.27 -3.43
N MET A 516 -7.73 17.96 -3.78
CA MET A 516 -6.43 17.86 -3.15
C MET A 516 -6.14 19.16 -2.41
N LEU A 517 -6.13 19.10 -1.09
CA LEU A 517 -5.95 20.24 -0.20
C LEU A 517 -4.62 20.12 0.54
N PHE A 518 -3.62 20.90 0.19
CA PHE A 518 -2.30 20.85 0.81
C PHE A 518 -1.64 22.22 0.92
N ASN A 519 -0.60 22.28 1.76
CA ASN A 519 0.17 23.50 1.93
C ASN A 519 1.17 23.67 0.79
N LYS A 520 1.44 24.92 0.38
CA LYS A 520 2.32 25.31 -0.73
C LYS A 520 3.69 24.77 -0.43
N ASN A 521 4.33 24.27 0.14
CA ASN A 521 5.67 23.70 0.31
C ASN A 521 5.66 22.32 1.01
N GLU A 522 4.53 21.66 0.95
CA GLU A 522 4.36 20.31 1.48
C GLU A 522 4.99 19.23 0.59
#